data_1dfad71a34d0ddf47b5fb7204d7bdbaf
#
_entry.id   1dfad71a34d0ddf47b5fb7204d7bdbaf
#
_cell.length_a   1.000
_cell.length_b   1.000
_cell.length_c   1.000
_cell.angle_alpha   90.00
_cell.angle_beta   90.00
_cell.angle_gamma   90.00
#
_symmetry.space_group_name_H-M   'P 1'
#
loop_
_entity.id
_entity.type
_entity.pdbx_description
1 polymer ?
#
loop_
_entity_poly.entity_id
_entity_poly.type
_entity_poly.pdbx_seq_one_letter_code
_entity_poly.pdbx_strand_id
1 'polypeptide(L)'
;MRRILYNMVFRGRGESAPDGENISITKSFAPCVRFTTEITADGVDMRMEELDGPKAEFVSKVQNIDRSEFAAGKPFREWGTISFGNGNVLNFDTVGTGEFSPVGDDGQMQGGIVWCVEGGTGLFEKATGIITSNFGIDAAGDGIDYHTGVIYLP
;
A
#
# COMPACT_ATOMS: atom_id res chain seq x y z
N MET A 1 12.69 -17.05 13.78
CA MET A 1 12.09 -16.23 12.71
C MET A 1 10.62 -16.57 12.60
N ARG A 2 9.73 -15.62 12.81
CA ARG A 2 8.26 -15.76 12.69
C ARG A 2 7.79 -15.15 11.36
N ARG A 3 6.93 -15.84 10.63
CA ARG A 3 6.34 -15.36 9.39
C ARG A 3 4.94 -14.79 9.63
N ILE A 4 4.66 -13.60 9.10
CA ILE A 4 3.34 -13.00 9.04
C ILE A 4 2.88 -13.01 7.58
N LEU A 5 1.69 -13.53 7.31
CA LEU A 5 0.97 -13.30 6.07
C LEU A 5 0.24 -11.96 6.21
N TYR A 6 0.56 -11.02 5.34
CA TYR A 6 0.08 -9.65 5.40
C TYR A 6 -0.93 -9.40 4.29
N ASN A 7 -2.12 -8.96 4.67
CA ASN A 7 -3.16 -8.53 3.74
C ASN A 7 -3.92 -7.37 4.38
N MET A 8 -3.95 -6.22 3.71
CA MET A 8 -4.64 -5.01 4.18
C MET A 8 -5.28 -4.30 2.99
N VAL A 9 -6.38 -3.58 3.24
CA VAL A 9 -7.00 -2.70 2.27
C VAL A 9 -7.03 -1.30 2.83
N PHE A 10 -6.25 -0.42 2.23
CA PHE A 10 -6.13 0.98 2.62
C PHE A 10 -7.05 1.86 1.79
N ARG A 11 -7.59 2.92 2.41
CA ARG A 11 -8.39 3.95 1.75
C ARG A 11 -7.90 5.32 2.18
N GLY A 12 -7.66 6.19 1.21
CA GLY A 12 -7.12 7.53 1.48
C GLY A 12 -6.91 8.35 0.23
N ARG A 13 -6.09 9.38 0.36
CA ARG A 13 -5.77 10.32 -0.73
C ARG A 13 -4.29 10.62 -0.80
N GLY A 14 -3.85 10.99 -2.01
CA GLY A 14 -2.56 11.61 -2.24
C GLY A 14 -2.69 13.13 -2.33
N GLU A 15 -1.72 13.86 -1.78
CA GLU A 15 -1.60 15.31 -1.85
C GLU A 15 -0.19 15.69 -2.29
N SER A 16 -0.05 16.81 -2.99
CA SER A 16 1.27 17.34 -3.33
C SER A 16 2.02 17.78 -2.07
N ALA A 17 3.30 17.46 -1.99
CA ALA A 17 4.13 17.93 -0.88
C ALA A 17 4.27 19.46 -0.91
N PRO A 18 4.28 20.12 0.27
CA PRO A 18 4.31 21.58 0.35
C PRO A 18 5.62 22.23 -0.10
N ASP A 19 6.70 21.48 -0.22
CA ASP A 19 8.07 21.96 -0.48
C ASP A 19 8.47 21.97 -1.97
N GLY A 20 7.55 21.64 -2.90
CA GLY A 20 7.78 21.81 -4.35
C GLY A 20 8.75 20.81 -4.97
N GLU A 21 9.09 19.72 -4.30
CA GLU A 21 10.03 18.69 -4.78
C GLU A 21 9.42 17.69 -5.81
N ASN A 22 8.23 17.97 -6.37
CA ASN A 22 7.49 17.02 -7.21
C ASN A 22 7.27 15.66 -6.51
N ILE A 23 7.00 15.70 -5.21
CA ILE A 23 6.66 14.56 -4.38
C ILE A 23 5.17 14.63 -4.06
N SER A 24 4.48 13.52 -4.19
CA SER A 24 3.14 13.32 -3.63
C SER A 24 3.25 12.60 -2.29
N ILE A 25 2.46 13.04 -1.31
CA ILE A 25 2.33 12.37 -0.01
C ILE A 25 0.99 11.64 -0.02
N THR A 26 1.00 10.33 0.19
CA THR A 26 -0.21 9.54 0.36
C THR A 26 -0.44 9.27 1.83
N LYS A 27 -1.66 9.50 2.28
CA LYS A 27 -2.10 9.14 3.63
C LYS A 27 -3.39 8.33 3.54
N SER A 28 -3.35 7.11 4.08
CA SER A 28 -4.49 6.20 4.06
C SER A 28 -4.60 5.35 5.31
N PHE A 29 -5.77 4.76 5.52
CA PHE A 29 -6.09 3.98 6.70
C PHE A 29 -6.72 2.65 6.31
N ALA A 30 -6.40 1.59 7.05
CA ALA A 30 -7.00 0.29 6.89
C ALA A 30 -7.57 -0.22 8.21
N PRO A 31 -8.82 -0.75 8.23
CA PRO A 31 -9.36 -1.47 9.38
C PRO A 31 -8.69 -2.84 9.56
N CYS A 32 -8.90 -3.47 10.70
CA CYS A 32 -8.63 -4.90 10.82
C CYS A 32 -9.55 -5.67 9.89
N VAL A 33 -9.00 -6.65 9.14
CA VAL A 33 -9.78 -7.48 8.22
C VAL A 33 -9.49 -8.95 8.40
N ARG A 34 -10.51 -9.79 8.14
CA ARG A 34 -10.37 -11.24 8.01
C ARG A 34 -10.66 -11.63 6.57
N PHE A 35 -9.75 -12.39 5.96
CA PHE A 35 -9.99 -13.04 4.67
C PHE A 35 -10.34 -14.51 4.89
N THR A 36 -11.40 -14.97 4.23
CA THR A 36 -11.77 -16.37 4.21
C THR A 36 -11.93 -16.83 2.76
N THR A 37 -11.34 -17.97 2.43
CA THR A 37 -11.48 -18.62 1.12
C THR A 37 -12.14 -19.96 1.32
N GLU A 38 -13.25 -20.20 0.63
CA GLU A 38 -13.96 -21.47 0.61
C GLU A 38 -13.94 -22.06 -0.81
N ILE A 39 -13.72 -23.38 -0.91
CA ILE A 39 -13.90 -24.11 -2.15
C ILE A 39 -15.32 -24.67 -2.13
N THR A 40 -16.13 -24.25 -3.08
CA THR A 40 -17.52 -24.67 -3.22
C THR A 40 -17.72 -25.50 -4.49
N ALA A 41 -18.91 -26.04 -4.69
CA ALA A 41 -19.25 -26.75 -5.91
C ALA A 41 -19.19 -25.86 -7.17
N ASP A 42 -19.38 -24.54 -6.98
CA ASP A 42 -19.40 -23.55 -8.06
C ASP A 42 -18.03 -22.85 -8.26
N GLY A 43 -17.00 -23.23 -7.47
CA GLY A 43 -15.66 -22.69 -7.57
C GLY A 43 -15.09 -22.19 -6.23
N VAL A 44 -14.46 -21.02 -6.25
CA VAL A 44 -13.83 -20.41 -5.08
C VAL A 44 -14.61 -19.17 -4.65
N ASP A 45 -15.07 -19.16 -3.42
CA ASP A 45 -15.70 -17.99 -2.77
C ASP A 45 -14.69 -17.32 -1.84
N MET A 46 -14.45 -16.01 -2.04
CA MET A 46 -13.57 -15.19 -1.20
C MET A 46 -14.41 -14.14 -0.48
N ARG A 47 -14.25 -14.06 0.84
CA ARG A 47 -14.93 -13.06 1.68
C ARG A 47 -13.93 -12.25 2.46
N MET A 48 -14.18 -10.95 2.53
CA MET A 48 -13.48 -10.02 3.41
C MET A 48 -14.49 -9.49 4.44
N GLU A 49 -14.14 -9.60 5.71
CA GLU A 49 -14.92 -9.11 6.84
C GLU A 49 -14.10 -8.05 7.57
N GLU A 50 -14.65 -6.84 7.72
CA GLU A 50 -14.06 -5.82 8.60
C GLU A 50 -14.34 -6.17 10.05
N LEU A 51 -13.31 -6.13 10.89
CA LEU A 51 -13.39 -6.42 12.31
C LEU A 51 -13.23 -5.14 13.12
N ASP A 52 -13.89 -5.09 14.27
CA ASP A 52 -13.64 -4.03 15.24
C ASP A 52 -12.18 -4.08 15.71
N GLY A 53 -11.55 -2.92 15.80
CA GLY A 53 -10.17 -2.81 16.24
C GLY A 53 -9.48 -1.51 15.81
N PRO A 54 -8.20 -1.36 16.15
CA PRO A 54 -7.42 -0.21 15.72
C PRO A 54 -7.24 -0.23 14.20
N LYS A 55 -7.17 0.96 13.59
CA LYS A 55 -6.86 1.11 12.17
C LYS A 55 -5.34 1.21 12.00
N ALA A 56 -4.83 0.55 10.95
CA ALA A 56 -3.47 0.81 10.49
C ALA A 56 -3.45 2.15 9.73
N GLU A 57 -2.35 2.90 9.87
CA GLU A 57 -2.09 4.14 9.15
C GLU A 57 -0.91 3.92 8.18
N PHE A 58 -1.13 4.22 6.92
CA PHE A 58 -0.12 4.21 5.86
C PHE A 58 0.22 5.64 5.50
N VAL A 59 1.51 5.96 5.47
CA VAL A 59 2.02 7.25 5.01
C VAL A 59 3.18 7.00 4.08
N SER A 60 3.09 7.47 2.86
CA SER A 60 4.15 7.32 1.87
C SER A 60 4.48 8.63 1.16
N LYS A 61 5.64 8.64 0.55
CA LYS A 61 6.10 9.63 -0.43
C LYS A 61 6.23 8.94 -1.78
N VAL A 62 5.66 9.55 -2.80
CA VAL A 62 5.67 9.06 -4.18
C VAL A 62 6.36 10.09 -5.08
N GLN A 63 7.28 9.64 -5.90
CA GLN A 63 8.02 10.51 -6.82
C GLN A 63 8.27 9.77 -8.13
N ASN A 64 8.08 10.45 -9.27
CA ASN A 64 8.51 9.91 -10.56
C ASN A 64 10.02 9.73 -10.60
N ILE A 65 10.49 8.68 -11.27
CA ILE A 65 11.92 8.37 -11.38
C ILE A 65 12.68 9.51 -12.04
N ASP A 66 12.08 10.18 -13.03
CA ASP A 66 12.66 11.34 -13.73
C ASP A 66 12.51 12.67 -12.97
N ARG A 67 11.96 12.62 -11.73
CA ARG A 67 11.66 13.79 -10.88
C ARG A 67 10.73 14.83 -11.52
N SER A 68 10.06 14.50 -12.58
CA SER A 68 9.01 15.33 -13.15
C SER A 68 7.77 15.38 -12.26
N GLU A 69 6.81 16.24 -12.62
CA GLU A 69 5.51 16.25 -11.98
C GLU A 69 4.85 14.85 -12.04
N PHE A 70 4.23 14.42 -10.94
CA PHE A 70 3.62 13.10 -10.83
C PHE A 70 2.48 12.97 -11.83
N ALA A 71 2.59 12.01 -12.75
CA ALA A 71 1.66 11.81 -13.84
C ALA A 71 1.55 10.33 -14.24
N ALA A 72 0.38 9.95 -14.72
CA ALA A 72 0.13 8.62 -15.27
C ALA A 72 1.06 8.24 -16.43
N GLY A 73 1.34 6.95 -16.55
CA GLY A 73 2.22 6.40 -17.58
C GLY A 73 3.70 6.64 -17.35
N LYS A 74 4.09 7.20 -16.21
CA LYS A 74 5.48 7.36 -15.81
C LYS A 74 5.85 6.41 -14.67
N PRO A 75 7.05 5.80 -14.72
CA PRO A 75 7.53 4.98 -13.62
C PRO A 75 7.79 5.84 -12.39
N PHE A 76 7.39 5.33 -11.24
CA PHE A 76 7.56 6.03 -9.96
C PHE A 76 8.23 5.14 -8.91
N ARG A 77 8.72 5.79 -7.86
CA ARG A 77 9.20 5.20 -6.62
C ARG A 77 8.30 5.63 -5.48
N GLU A 78 8.11 4.76 -4.52
CA GLU A 78 7.35 5.02 -3.31
C GLU A 78 8.08 4.44 -2.10
N TRP A 79 8.12 5.21 -1.01
CA TRP A 79 8.72 4.80 0.26
C TRP A 79 7.95 5.41 1.42
N GLY A 80 7.96 4.75 2.55
CA GLY A 80 7.19 5.25 3.68
C GLY A 80 7.08 4.29 4.85
N THR A 81 5.98 4.43 5.57
CA THR A 81 5.73 3.69 6.81
C THR A 81 4.30 3.17 6.89
N ILE A 82 4.14 2.06 7.59
CA ILE A 82 2.83 1.54 8.01
C ILE A 82 2.85 1.41 9.53
N SER A 83 2.00 2.19 10.21
CA SER A 83 1.83 2.14 11.65
C SER A 83 0.65 1.25 12.03
N PHE A 84 0.88 0.29 12.90
CA PHE A 84 -0.13 -0.63 13.44
C PHE A 84 -0.52 -0.27 14.90
N GLY A 85 -0.12 0.92 15.36
CA GLY A 85 -0.33 1.37 16.73
C GLY A 85 0.69 0.80 17.73
N ASN A 86 0.65 1.30 18.96
CA ASN A 86 1.52 0.88 20.07
C ASN A 86 3.03 0.89 19.75
N GLY A 87 3.49 1.81 18.89
CA GLY A 87 4.89 1.93 18.49
C GLY A 87 5.35 0.87 17.47
N ASN A 88 4.44 0.05 16.94
CA ASN A 88 4.75 -0.93 15.89
C ASN A 88 4.66 -0.26 14.53
N VAL A 89 5.80 0.12 13.96
CA VAL A 89 5.90 0.78 12.65
C VAL A 89 6.79 -0.04 11.74
N LEU A 90 6.32 -0.31 10.54
CA LEU A 90 7.06 -0.97 9.47
C LEU A 90 7.51 0.09 8.46
N ASN A 91 8.77 0.04 8.05
CA ASN A 91 9.32 0.86 6.97
C ASN A 91 9.38 0.04 5.69
N PHE A 92 9.17 0.71 4.56
CA PHE A 92 9.25 0.08 3.25
C PHE A 92 9.86 1.02 2.21
N ASP A 93 10.41 0.42 1.16
CA ASP A 93 10.91 1.12 -0.03
C ASP A 93 10.65 0.28 -1.28
N THR A 94 10.58 0.93 -2.43
CA THR A 94 10.29 0.32 -3.73
C THR A 94 11.36 -0.67 -4.16
N VAL A 95 10.92 -1.81 -4.69
CA VAL A 95 11.74 -2.74 -5.47
C VAL A 95 11.45 -2.52 -6.95
N GLY A 96 12.43 -2.06 -7.69
CA GLY A 96 12.23 -1.70 -9.10
C GLY A 96 11.46 -0.38 -9.24
N THR A 97 10.35 -0.40 -9.95
CA THR A 97 9.48 0.77 -10.18
C THR A 97 8.02 0.40 -10.07
N GLY A 98 7.20 1.35 -9.62
CA GLY A 98 5.75 1.29 -9.76
C GLY A 98 5.30 1.94 -11.07
N GLU A 99 4.13 1.55 -11.52
CA GLU A 99 3.48 2.11 -12.71
C GLU A 99 1.98 2.26 -12.46
N PHE A 100 1.37 3.29 -13.07
CA PHE A 100 -0.07 3.45 -13.07
C PHE A 100 -0.55 4.09 -14.37
N SER A 101 -1.76 3.75 -14.78
CA SER A 101 -2.32 4.16 -16.06
C SER A 101 -3.82 4.47 -15.94
N PRO A 102 -4.37 5.31 -16.81
CA PRO A 102 -5.82 5.49 -16.92
C PRO A 102 -6.53 4.19 -17.26
N VAL A 103 -7.73 4.01 -16.69
CA VAL A 103 -8.63 2.89 -16.99
C VAL A 103 -9.94 3.47 -17.52
N GLY A 104 -10.24 3.22 -18.80
CA GLY A 104 -11.40 3.82 -19.47
C GLY A 104 -11.26 5.33 -19.67
N ASP A 105 -12.39 6.00 -19.90
CA ASP A 105 -12.47 7.43 -20.26
C ASP A 105 -13.01 8.30 -19.08
N ASP A 106 -13.24 7.71 -17.91
CA ASP A 106 -13.90 8.34 -16.77
C ASP A 106 -12.93 8.93 -15.72
N GLY A 107 -11.64 9.02 -16.04
CA GLY A 107 -10.61 9.59 -15.18
C GLY A 107 -10.16 8.68 -14.05
N GLN A 108 -10.55 7.40 -14.07
CA GLN A 108 -10.03 6.41 -13.14
C GLN A 108 -8.60 6.02 -13.48
N MET A 109 -7.81 5.74 -12.46
CA MET A 109 -6.41 5.30 -12.58
C MET A 109 -6.25 3.96 -11.87
N GLN A 110 -5.39 3.10 -12.40
CA GLN A 110 -5.03 1.84 -11.79
C GLN A 110 -3.53 1.60 -11.88
N GLY A 111 -2.95 1.03 -10.85
CA GLY A 111 -1.52 0.78 -10.83
C GLY A 111 -1.09 -0.26 -9.82
N GLY A 112 0.21 -0.49 -9.77
CA GLY A 112 0.82 -1.41 -8.83
C GLY A 112 2.29 -1.15 -8.62
N ILE A 113 2.79 -1.62 -7.48
CA ILE A 113 4.18 -1.48 -7.06
C ILE A 113 4.56 -2.61 -6.11
N VAL A 114 5.84 -2.91 -6.03
CA VAL A 114 6.41 -3.87 -5.08
C VAL A 114 7.34 -3.15 -4.13
N TRP A 115 7.23 -3.45 -2.84
CA TRP A 115 8.11 -2.92 -1.80
C TRP A 115 8.88 -4.02 -1.08
N CYS A 116 10.14 -3.72 -0.69
CA CYS A 116 10.85 -4.44 0.34
C CYS A 116 10.54 -3.83 1.72
N VAL A 117 10.43 -4.69 2.73
CA VAL A 117 10.35 -4.29 4.13
C VAL A 117 11.75 -4.00 4.64
N GLU A 118 11.97 -2.79 5.16
CA GLU A 118 13.25 -2.29 5.66
C GLU A 118 13.26 -2.13 7.19
N GLY A 119 12.69 -3.13 7.89
CA GLY A 119 12.61 -3.09 9.33
C GLY A 119 11.54 -2.11 9.83
N GLY A 120 11.84 -1.45 10.95
CA GLY A 120 10.92 -0.52 11.58
C GLY A 120 11.16 -0.40 13.07
N THR A 121 10.08 -0.19 13.84
CA THR A 121 10.11 -0.13 15.30
C THR A 121 9.18 -1.16 15.94
N GLY A 122 9.36 -1.39 17.24
CA GLY A 122 8.55 -2.35 17.99
C GLY A 122 8.66 -3.76 17.43
N LEU A 123 7.53 -4.36 17.07
CA LEU A 123 7.47 -5.71 16.50
C LEU A 123 8.28 -5.84 15.19
N PHE A 124 8.45 -4.75 14.45
CA PHE A 124 9.07 -4.74 13.13
C PHE A 124 10.55 -4.35 13.16
N GLU A 125 11.16 -4.20 14.35
CA GLU A 125 12.61 -4.01 14.44
C GLU A 125 13.33 -5.17 13.74
N LYS A 126 14.15 -4.86 12.73
CA LYS A 126 14.85 -5.83 11.87
C LYS A 126 13.92 -6.76 11.06
N ALA A 127 12.66 -6.43 10.88
CA ALA A 127 11.78 -7.16 9.97
C ALA A 127 12.28 -7.06 8.52
N THR A 128 12.04 -8.11 7.75
CA THR A 128 12.27 -8.14 6.29
C THR A 128 11.03 -8.67 5.59
N GLY A 129 10.94 -8.52 4.30
CA GLY A 129 9.79 -9.08 3.56
C GLY A 129 9.54 -8.39 2.24
N ILE A 130 8.48 -8.82 1.58
CA ILE A 130 8.00 -8.24 0.33
C ILE A 130 6.51 -7.98 0.47
N ILE A 131 6.07 -6.81 0.05
CA ILE A 131 4.67 -6.40 -0.04
C ILE A 131 4.41 -5.94 -1.47
N THR A 132 3.31 -6.36 -2.05
CA THR A 132 2.77 -5.81 -3.29
C THR A 132 1.60 -4.89 -2.96
N SER A 133 1.50 -3.79 -3.67
CA SER A 133 0.37 -2.88 -3.68
C SER A 133 -0.27 -2.89 -5.06
N ASN A 134 -1.59 -3.00 -5.10
CA ASN A 134 -2.39 -2.85 -6.30
C ASN A 134 -3.49 -1.84 -6.00
N PHE A 135 -3.42 -0.68 -6.60
CA PHE A 135 -4.28 0.43 -6.25
C PHE A 135 -5.14 0.93 -7.40
N GLY A 136 -6.28 1.49 -7.04
CA GLY A 136 -7.13 2.27 -7.91
C GLY A 136 -7.36 3.65 -7.32
N ILE A 137 -7.45 4.66 -8.17
CA ILE A 137 -7.76 6.05 -7.80
C ILE A 137 -8.93 6.48 -8.67
N ASP A 138 -9.99 6.99 -8.07
CA ASP A 138 -11.15 7.49 -8.80
C ASP A 138 -10.92 8.93 -9.31
N ALA A 139 -11.85 9.44 -10.12
CA ALA A 139 -11.80 10.79 -10.68
C ALA A 139 -11.84 11.91 -9.62
N ALA A 140 -12.26 11.61 -8.39
CA ALA A 140 -12.25 12.55 -7.25
C ALA A 140 -10.93 12.53 -6.49
N GLY A 141 -10.00 11.60 -6.83
CA GLY A 141 -8.71 11.41 -6.17
C GLY A 141 -8.78 10.52 -4.93
N ASP A 142 -9.91 9.83 -4.70
CA ASP A 142 -10.01 8.85 -3.63
C ASP A 142 -9.38 7.52 -4.06
N GLY A 143 -8.44 7.04 -3.25
CA GLY A 143 -7.69 5.83 -3.51
C GLY A 143 -8.15 4.63 -2.68
N ILE A 144 -8.13 3.47 -3.30
CA ILE A 144 -8.19 2.16 -2.64
C ILE A 144 -6.94 1.38 -3.00
N ASP A 145 -6.27 0.81 -2.01
CA ASP A 145 -5.00 0.11 -2.19
C ASP A 145 -5.03 -1.25 -1.49
N TYR A 146 -4.81 -2.29 -2.26
CA TYR A 146 -4.79 -3.69 -1.82
C TYR A 146 -3.35 -4.13 -1.61
N HIS A 147 -2.94 -4.22 -0.37
CA HIS A 147 -1.63 -4.73 0.00
C HIS A 147 -1.69 -6.23 0.27
N THR A 148 -0.75 -6.96 -0.28
CA THR A 148 -0.52 -8.37 0.07
C THR A 148 0.97 -8.67 0.16
N GLY A 149 1.37 -9.53 1.11
CA GLY A 149 2.80 -9.82 1.25
C GLY A 149 3.13 -10.81 2.34
N VAL A 150 4.43 -10.98 2.53
CA VAL A 150 5.00 -11.81 3.58
C VAL A 150 6.04 -11.00 4.34
N ILE A 151 5.89 -10.93 5.65
CA ILE A 151 6.80 -10.24 6.56
C ILE A 151 7.46 -11.28 7.46
N TYR A 152 8.78 -11.22 7.57
CA TYR A 152 9.59 -12.07 8.44
C TYR A 152 10.09 -11.24 9.62
N LEU A 153 9.76 -11.69 10.82
CA LEU A 153 10.26 -11.11 12.07
C LEU A 153 11.46 -11.91 12.58
N PRO A 154 12.43 -11.28 13.25
CA PRO A 154 13.60 -11.94 13.81
C PRO A 154 13.27 -13.07 14.77
#